data_f63176eb7c80f8fb4dc00c663a8a5920
#
_entry.id   f63176eb7c80f8fb4dc00c663a8a5920
#
_cell.length_a   1.000
_cell.length_b   1.000
_cell.length_c   1.000
_cell.angle_alpha   90.00
_cell.angle_beta   90.00
_cell.angle_gamma   90.00
#
_symmetry.space_group_name_H-M   'P 1'
#
loop_
_entity.id
_entity.type
_entity.pdbx_description
1 polymer ?
#
loop_
_entity_poly.entity_id
_entity_poly.type
_entity_poly.pdbx_seq_one_letter_code
_entity_poly.pdbx_strand_id
1 'polypeptide(L)'
;SQPGQWKFETACSDKSNPGLHAQTGAFTATAAGTRNRFAQHGPVRVSHDGRYFAHADGTPFFWLGDTAWNGPLLSTAPEWEQYIKERARQKFSVVQFVATQFRAAPDGDVNKQFAFNGTDKITINPAFFQRLDEKVDALNKSGLLAAPVLLWAIDAGANPKVNPGNSLSDDQAILLARYMVGRWSGNAVAYILAGDADYRGERSEKWNKIGRAVFG
;
A
#
# COMPACT_ATOMS: atom_id res chain seq x y z
N SER A 1 -6.24 -17.81 7.17
CA SER A 1 -5.36 -18.83 6.53
C SER A 1 -5.35 -20.08 7.40
N GLN A 2 -5.38 -21.25 6.78
CA GLN A 2 -5.23 -22.51 7.52
C GLN A 2 -3.76 -22.71 7.89
N PRO A 3 -3.42 -23.05 9.14
CA PRO A 3 -2.06 -23.44 9.52
C PRO A 3 -1.62 -24.70 8.77
N GLY A 4 -0.35 -24.81 8.45
CA GLY A 4 0.20 -25.95 7.73
C GLY A 4 1.31 -25.58 6.77
N GLN A 5 1.81 -26.58 6.08
CA GLN A 5 2.78 -26.37 4.99
C GLN A 5 2.06 -26.04 3.68
N TRP A 6 2.51 -24.98 3.05
CA TRP A 6 2.00 -24.50 1.77
C TRP A 6 3.10 -24.57 0.72
N LYS A 7 2.72 -24.93 -0.49
CA LYS A 7 3.60 -24.88 -1.66
C LYS A 7 3.01 -23.92 -2.67
N PHE A 8 3.86 -23.23 -3.41
CA PHE A 8 3.44 -22.41 -4.53
C PHE A 8 4.25 -22.72 -5.78
N GLU A 9 3.65 -22.50 -6.91
CA GLU A 9 4.28 -22.48 -8.23
C GLU A 9 3.81 -21.25 -8.97
N THR A 10 4.73 -20.56 -9.66
CA THR A 10 4.41 -19.37 -10.45
C THR A 10 4.21 -19.71 -11.90
N ALA A 11 3.23 -19.06 -12.55
CA ALA A 11 3.01 -19.11 -13.98
C ALA A 11 3.17 -17.72 -14.58
N CYS A 12 4.00 -17.59 -15.60
CA CYS A 12 4.16 -16.37 -16.39
C CYS A 12 3.67 -16.63 -17.83
N SER A 13 3.03 -15.62 -18.44
CA SER A 13 2.64 -15.67 -19.86
C SER A 13 3.85 -15.85 -20.78
N ASP A 14 4.97 -15.23 -20.43
CA ASP A 14 6.27 -15.50 -21.05
C ASP A 14 6.93 -16.70 -20.36
N LYS A 15 6.73 -17.88 -20.97
CA LYS A 15 7.29 -19.14 -20.47
C LYS A 15 8.81 -19.23 -20.57
N SER A 16 9.44 -18.37 -21.36
CA SER A 16 10.89 -18.30 -21.49
C SER A 16 11.57 -17.50 -20.38
N ASN A 17 10.81 -16.82 -19.54
CA ASN A 17 11.34 -16.05 -18.43
C ASN A 17 11.64 -16.96 -17.21
N PRO A 18 12.90 -17.35 -16.97
CA PRO A 18 13.24 -18.30 -15.92
C PRO A 18 13.14 -17.68 -14.52
N GLY A 19 13.03 -16.35 -14.41
CA GLY A 19 12.86 -15.66 -13.12
C GLY A 19 11.41 -15.58 -12.64
N LEU A 20 10.45 -15.82 -13.54
CA LEU A 20 9.04 -15.68 -13.22
C LEU A 20 8.20 -16.94 -13.48
N HIS A 21 8.57 -17.77 -14.49
CA HIS A 21 7.84 -18.97 -14.85
C HIS A 21 8.38 -20.20 -14.13
N ALA A 22 7.48 -21.07 -13.68
CA ALA A 22 7.78 -22.34 -13.01
C ALA A 22 8.68 -22.20 -11.77
N GLN A 23 8.64 -21.04 -11.09
CA GLN A 23 9.30 -20.91 -9.79
C GLN A 23 8.46 -21.63 -8.74
N THR A 24 9.10 -22.45 -7.94
CA THR A 24 8.46 -23.20 -6.85
C THR A 24 9.02 -22.79 -5.51
N GLY A 25 8.20 -22.85 -4.49
CA GLY A 25 8.64 -22.64 -3.12
C GLY A 25 7.67 -23.23 -2.11
N ALA A 26 8.07 -23.20 -0.86
CA ALA A 26 7.24 -23.67 0.23
C ALA A 26 7.40 -22.75 1.46
N PHE A 27 6.33 -22.62 2.22
CA PHE A 27 6.35 -21.93 3.51
C PHE A 27 5.41 -22.61 4.49
N THR A 28 5.65 -22.39 5.79
CA THR A 28 4.77 -22.90 6.84
C THR A 28 3.92 -21.76 7.38
N ALA A 29 2.59 -21.87 7.24
CA ALA A 29 1.66 -21.00 7.95
C ALA A 29 1.47 -21.52 9.38
N THR A 30 1.70 -20.65 10.36
CA THR A 30 1.45 -20.95 11.77
C THR A 30 0.09 -20.41 12.21
N ALA A 31 -0.47 -20.95 13.28
CA ALA A 31 -1.68 -20.41 13.87
C ALA A 31 -1.47 -18.92 14.26
N ALA A 32 -2.50 -18.09 14.04
CA ALA A 32 -2.46 -16.69 14.38
C ALA A 32 -2.22 -16.50 15.88
N GLY A 33 -1.21 -15.68 16.23
CA GLY A 33 -0.99 -15.29 17.61
C GLY A 33 -2.08 -14.36 18.11
N THR A 34 -2.49 -14.48 19.36
CA THR A 34 -3.59 -13.72 19.97
C THR A 34 -3.27 -12.24 20.26
N ARG A 35 -2.03 -11.81 20.05
CA ARG A 35 -1.59 -10.44 20.39
C ARG A 35 -1.86 -9.39 19.30
N ASN A 36 -2.00 -9.82 18.05
CA ASN A 36 -2.23 -8.92 16.93
C ASN A 36 -3.68 -9.02 16.47
N ARG A 37 -4.42 -7.92 16.51
CA ARG A 37 -5.86 -7.89 16.17
C ARG A 37 -6.16 -8.35 14.75
N PHE A 38 -5.29 -8.07 13.77
CA PHE A 38 -5.50 -8.52 12.40
C PHE A 38 -5.30 -10.03 12.24
N ALA A 39 -4.38 -10.59 12.99
CA ALA A 39 -4.19 -12.04 13.06
C ALA A 39 -5.35 -12.72 13.82
N GLN A 40 -5.88 -12.06 14.86
CA GLN A 40 -6.96 -12.57 15.69
C GLN A 40 -8.33 -12.47 15.00
N HIS A 41 -8.66 -11.30 14.42
CA HIS A 41 -10.00 -10.97 13.92
C HIS A 41 -10.07 -10.95 12.38
N GLY A 42 -8.92 -11.10 11.70
CA GLY A 42 -8.83 -11.05 10.24
C GLY A 42 -8.80 -9.63 9.66
N PRO A 43 -8.81 -9.51 8.33
CA PRO A 43 -8.74 -8.24 7.63
C PRO A 43 -9.96 -7.36 7.92
N VAL A 44 -9.76 -6.03 7.79
CA VAL A 44 -10.82 -5.04 7.94
C VAL A 44 -11.64 -4.97 6.65
N ARG A 45 -12.95 -4.87 6.79
CA ARG A 45 -13.93 -4.78 5.71
C ARG A 45 -15.00 -3.74 6.05
N VAL A 46 -15.73 -3.29 5.04
CA VAL A 46 -16.97 -2.54 5.26
C VAL A 46 -18.00 -3.51 5.86
N SER A 47 -18.74 -3.06 6.87
CA SER A 47 -19.82 -3.85 7.49
C SER A 47 -20.90 -4.19 6.45
N HIS A 48 -21.70 -5.23 6.73
CA HIS A 48 -22.76 -5.68 5.83
C HIS A 48 -23.77 -4.57 5.49
N ASP A 49 -24.07 -3.69 6.44
CA ASP A 49 -24.98 -2.56 6.26
C ASP A 49 -24.32 -1.29 5.68
N GLY A 50 -23.02 -1.35 5.38
CA GLY A 50 -22.26 -0.25 4.78
C GLY A 50 -21.97 0.95 5.68
N ARG A 51 -22.19 0.84 6.99
CA ARG A 51 -22.16 1.99 7.91
C ARG A 51 -20.88 2.15 8.73
N TYR A 52 -20.10 1.09 8.88
CA TYR A 52 -18.87 1.09 9.66
C TYR A 52 -17.88 0.07 9.13
N PHE A 53 -16.68 0.06 9.68
CA PHE A 53 -15.69 -0.97 9.39
C PHE A 53 -15.74 -2.07 10.45
N ALA A 54 -15.57 -3.31 10.02
CA ALA A 54 -15.47 -4.47 10.89
C ALA A 54 -14.34 -5.38 10.42
N HIS A 55 -13.80 -6.17 11.34
CA HIS A 55 -12.94 -7.29 10.99
C HIS A 55 -13.73 -8.42 10.30
N ALA A 56 -13.02 -9.36 9.70
CA ALA A 56 -13.65 -10.48 8.96
C ALA A 56 -14.55 -11.36 9.82
N ASP A 57 -14.32 -11.42 11.14
CA ASP A 57 -15.13 -12.15 12.11
C ASP A 57 -16.34 -11.34 12.64
N GLY A 58 -16.54 -10.10 12.14
CA GLY A 58 -17.62 -9.21 12.54
C GLY A 58 -17.28 -8.28 13.73
N THR A 59 -16.11 -8.41 14.33
CA THR A 59 -15.67 -7.50 15.40
C THR A 59 -15.57 -6.07 14.86
N PRO A 60 -16.24 -5.06 15.49
CA PRO A 60 -16.19 -3.68 15.01
C PRO A 60 -14.76 -3.12 14.97
N PHE A 61 -14.44 -2.39 13.90
CA PHE A 61 -13.17 -1.69 13.76
C PHE A 61 -13.39 -0.18 13.81
N PHE A 62 -12.92 0.46 14.88
CA PHE A 62 -13.00 1.92 15.01
C PHE A 62 -11.86 2.57 14.22
N TRP A 63 -12.21 3.34 13.19
CA TRP A 63 -11.26 4.05 12.34
C TRP A 63 -10.83 5.36 12.98
N LEU A 64 -9.79 5.33 13.80
CA LEU A 64 -9.10 6.51 14.30
C LEU A 64 -7.76 6.61 13.57
N GLY A 65 -7.71 7.44 12.51
CA GLY A 65 -6.56 7.57 11.62
C GLY A 65 -5.68 8.77 11.97
N ASP A 66 -4.37 8.58 11.86
CA ASP A 66 -3.41 9.68 11.76
C ASP A 66 -2.86 9.78 10.33
N THR A 67 -2.54 11.00 9.90
CA THR A 67 -2.00 11.28 8.57
C THR A 67 -0.51 11.60 8.68
N ALA A 68 0.31 10.59 8.44
CA ALA A 68 1.77 10.70 8.50
C ALA A 68 2.41 11.24 7.21
N TRP A 69 1.61 11.49 6.16
CA TRP A 69 2.02 11.98 4.85
C TRP A 69 3.30 11.33 4.29
N ASN A 70 4.46 11.97 4.52
CA ASN A 70 5.79 11.54 4.07
C ASN A 70 6.59 10.77 5.14
N GLY A 71 5.97 10.51 6.30
CA GLY A 71 6.64 9.90 7.44
C GLY A 71 7.38 8.60 7.09
N PRO A 72 6.73 7.59 6.46
CA PRO A 72 7.43 6.35 6.10
C PRO A 72 8.57 6.55 5.11
N LEU A 73 8.47 7.57 4.24
CA LEU A 73 9.50 7.87 3.23
C LEU A 73 10.74 8.53 3.83
N LEU A 74 10.55 9.51 4.71
CA LEU A 74 11.63 10.38 5.17
C LEU A 74 12.17 10.03 6.55
N SER A 75 11.45 9.22 7.35
CA SER A 75 11.95 8.81 8.66
C SER A 75 13.01 7.72 8.56
N THR A 76 13.98 7.78 9.46
CA THR A 76 14.82 6.63 9.79
C THR A 76 14.01 5.51 10.47
N ALA A 77 14.57 4.31 10.60
CA ALA A 77 13.89 3.22 11.30
C ALA A 77 13.57 3.57 12.78
N PRO A 78 14.49 4.13 13.59
CA PRO A 78 14.19 4.52 14.97
C PRO A 78 13.10 5.60 15.09
N GLU A 79 13.09 6.60 14.22
CA GLU A 79 12.06 7.66 14.20
C GLU A 79 10.68 7.08 13.88
N TRP A 80 10.62 6.14 12.93
CA TRP A 80 9.38 5.47 12.56
C TRP A 80 8.85 4.57 13.69
N GLU A 81 9.73 3.84 14.36
CA GLU A 81 9.38 3.05 15.54
C GLU A 81 8.86 3.92 16.69
N GLN A 82 9.49 5.06 16.94
CA GLN A 82 9.05 6.03 17.95
C GLN A 82 7.65 6.57 17.62
N TYR A 83 7.42 6.95 16.36
CA TYR A 83 6.13 7.40 15.87
C TYR A 83 5.04 6.34 16.08
N ILE A 84 5.28 5.11 15.64
CA ILE A 84 4.35 3.99 15.78
C ILE A 84 4.02 3.73 17.25
N LYS A 85 5.02 3.68 18.11
CA LYS A 85 4.85 3.46 19.55
C LYS A 85 3.93 4.51 20.17
N GLU A 86 4.13 5.76 19.81
CA GLU A 86 3.31 6.86 20.33
C GLU A 86 1.87 6.79 19.81
N ARG A 87 1.65 6.52 18.52
CA ARG A 87 0.31 6.37 17.96
C ARG A 87 -0.44 5.17 18.52
N ALA A 88 0.23 4.05 18.71
CA ALA A 88 -0.35 2.87 19.35
C ALA A 88 -0.74 3.17 20.82
N ARG A 89 0.11 3.88 21.57
CA ARG A 89 -0.18 4.33 22.95
C ARG A 89 -1.43 5.23 23.01
N GLN A 90 -1.57 6.13 22.03
CA GLN A 90 -2.72 7.03 21.89
C GLN A 90 -3.98 6.34 21.32
N LYS A 91 -3.93 5.02 21.06
CA LYS A 91 -5.04 4.22 20.54
C LYS A 91 -5.47 4.55 19.12
N PHE A 92 -4.62 5.14 18.32
CA PHE A 92 -4.83 5.17 16.88
C PHE A 92 -4.97 3.75 16.33
N SER A 93 -5.74 3.61 15.26
CA SER A 93 -6.01 2.33 14.61
C SER A 93 -5.49 2.28 13.17
N VAL A 94 -5.29 3.43 12.55
CA VAL A 94 -4.91 3.59 11.15
C VAL A 94 -3.81 4.64 11.01
N VAL A 95 -2.88 4.42 10.08
CA VAL A 95 -1.91 5.43 9.66
C VAL A 95 -2.00 5.59 8.14
N GLN A 96 -2.40 6.78 7.69
CA GLN A 96 -2.43 7.18 6.30
C GLN A 96 -1.10 7.81 5.90
N PHE A 97 -0.59 7.46 4.72
CA PHE A 97 0.65 8.01 4.18
C PHE A 97 0.67 7.93 2.65
N VAL A 98 1.56 8.68 1.99
CA VAL A 98 1.78 8.59 0.55
C VAL A 98 2.88 7.57 0.25
N ALA A 99 2.60 6.64 -0.68
CA ALA A 99 3.44 5.47 -0.92
C ALA A 99 4.54 5.68 -1.98
N THR A 100 4.59 6.86 -2.60
CA THR A 100 5.59 7.22 -3.62
C THR A 100 6.13 8.61 -3.35
N GLN A 101 7.17 9.03 -4.10
CA GLN A 101 7.57 10.43 -4.10
C GLN A 101 6.38 11.34 -4.44
N PHE A 102 6.29 12.48 -3.77
CA PHE A 102 5.26 13.48 -3.97
C PHE A 102 5.74 14.86 -3.48
N ARG A 103 4.89 15.89 -3.51
CA ARG A 103 5.27 17.27 -3.18
C ARG A 103 5.98 17.45 -1.82
N ALA A 104 5.68 16.60 -0.81
CA ALA A 104 6.32 16.64 0.50
C ALA A 104 7.50 15.65 0.66
N ALA A 105 7.84 14.93 -0.41
CA ALA A 105 9.02 14.10 -0.56
C ALA A 105 9.51 14.18 -2.02
N PRO A 106 9.86 15.39 -2.53
CA PRO A 106 10.15 15.62 -3.95
C PRO A 106 11.45 14.97 -4.41
N ASP A 107 12.35 14.68 -3.48
CA ASP A 107 13.65 14.05 -3.74
C ASP A 107 13.65 12.54 -3.47
N GLY A 108 12.46 11.96 -3.30
CA GLY A 108 12.31 10.55 -2.98
C GLY A 108 12.32 10.23 -1.49
N ASP A 109 12.81 9.04 -1.13
CA ASP A 109 12.89 8.60 0.27
C ASP A 109 14.13 9.15 1.00
N VAL A 110 14.33 8.73 2.25
CA VAL A 110 15.48 9.14 3.08
C VAL A 110 16.82 8.84 2.41
N ASN A 111 16.90 7.87 1.49
CA ASN A 111 18.08 7.53 0.71
C ASN A 111 18.15 8.24 -0.65
N LYS A 112 17.29 9.25 -0.88
CA LYS A 112 17.18 9.96 -2.16
C LYS A 112 16.84 9.03 -3.34
N GLN A 113 16.07 8.00 -3.08
CA GLN A 113 15.59 7.06 -4.07
C GLN A 113 14.13 7.33 -4.42
N PHE A 114 13.79 7.18 -5.71
CA PHE A 114 12.43 7.31 -6.20
C PHE A 114 11.74 5.94 -6.28
N ALA A 115 10.43 5.90 -6.12
CA ALA A 115 9.61 4.70 -6.29
C ALA A 115 9.64 4.19 -7.73
N PHE A 116 9.75 5.11 -8.68
CA PHE A 116 9.86 4.82 -10.11
C PHE A 116 10.58 5.97 -10.84
N ASN A 117 11.07 5.67 -12.04
CA ASN A 117 11.63 6.63 -12.98
C ASN A 117 10.91 6.51 -14.33
N GLY A 118 10.96 7.60 -15.13
CA GLY A 118 10.27 7.67 -16.42
C GLY A 118 8.86 8.25 -16.31
N THR A 119 8.24 8.53 -17.48
CA THR A 119 6.89 9.10 -17.62
C THR A 119 6.05 8.28 -18.59
N ASP A 120 6.51 8.11 -19.84
CA ASP A 120 5.79 7.36 -20.87
C ASP A 120 5.85 5.85 -20.62
N LYS A 121 6.99 5.41 -20.11
CA LYS A 121 7.23 4.05 -19.63
C LYS A 121 8.02 4.14 -18.33
N ILE A 122 7.38 3.74 -17.24
CA ILE A 122 8.02 3.76 -15.92
C ILE A 122 8.88 2.51 -15.71
N THR A 123 9.96 2.70 -14.95
CA THR A 123 10.72 1.62 -14.35
C THR A 123 10.57 1.70 -12.85
N ILE A 124 9.92 0.71 -12.25
CA ILE A 124 9.70 0.63 -10.81
C ILE A 124 11.02 0.28 -10.10
N ASN A 125 11.26 0.89 -8.94
CA ASN A 125 12.43 0.64 -8.11
C ASN A 125 12.08 -0.33 -6.96
N PRO A 126 12.36 -1.62 -7.06
CA PRO A 126 12.03 -2.59 -6.01
C PRO A 126 12.70 -2.28 -4.67
N ALA A 127 13.93 -1.74 -4.67
CA ALA A 127 14.67 -1.43 -3.45
C ALA A 127 14.01 -0.30 -2.63
N PHE A 128 13.37 0.68 -3.29
CA PHE A 128 12.56 1.68 -2.62
C PHE A 128 11.39 1.01 -1.87
N PHE A 129 10.67 0.13 -2.54
CA PHE A 129 9.52 -0.54 -1.95
C PHE A 129 9.90 -1.57 -0.88
N GLN A 130 11.07 -2.21 -0.96
CA GLN A 130 11.58 -3.09 0.11
C GLN A 130 11.76 -2.33 1.43
N ARG A 131 12.27 -1.09 1.37
CA ARG A 131 12.36 -0.26 2.57
C ARG A 131 10.98 0.18 3.09
N LEU A 132 10.04 0.42 2.19
CA LEU A 132 8.68 0.79 2.57
C LEU A 132 7.90 -0.40 3.14
N ASP A 133 8.20 -1.64 2.71
CA ASP A 133 7.63 -2.86 3.31
C ASP A 133 7.96 -2.96 4.79
N GLU A 134 9.21 -2.67 5.18
CA GLU A 134 9.62 -2.67 6.58
C GLU A 134 8.78 -1.70 7.42
N LYS A 135 8.43 -0.54 6.83
CA LYS A 135 7.56 0.47 7.48
C LYS A 135 6.12 0.00 7.62
N VAL A 136 5.57 -0.65 6.59
CA VAL A 136 4.22 -1.24 6.59
C VAL A 136 4.15 -2.39 7.59
N ASP A 137 5.13 -3.26 7.59
CA ASP A 137 5.24 -4.38 8.53
C ASP A 137 5.29 -3.91 9.99
N ALA A 138 6.05 -2.85 10.27
CA ALA A 138 6.15 -2.27 11.61
C ALA A 138 4.79 -1.73 12.11
N LEU A 139 4.01 -1.07 11.24
CA LEU A 139 2.63 -0.66 11.55
C LEU A 139 1.77 -1.88 11.92
N ASN A 140 1.76 -2.88 11.06
CA ASN A 140 0.92 -4.07 11.26
C ASN A 140 1.32 -4.86 12.51
N LYS A 141 2.62 -5.02 12.79
CA LYS A 141 3.14 -5.65 14.02
C LYS A 141 2.64 -4.95 15.27
N SER A 142 2.46 -3.64 15.20
CA SER A 142 1.94 -2.81 16.31
C SER A 142 0.41 -2.71 16.35
N GLY A 143 -0.31 -3.44 15.49
CA GLY A 143 -1.76 -3.44 15.41
C GLY A 143 -2.35 -2.21 14.73
N LEU A 144 -1.57 -1.46 13.97
CA LEU A 144 -2.03 -0.33 13.17
C LEU A 144 -2.27 -0.75 11.72
N LEU A 145 -3.42 -0.38 11.16
CA LEU A 145 -3.74 -0.57 9.75
C LEU A 145 -2.94 0.43 8.91
N ALA A 146 -2.26 -0.03 7.87
CA ALA A 146 -1.63 0.85 6.91
C ALA A 146 -2.66 1.37 5.89
N ALA A 147 -2.67 2.67 5.63
CA ALA A 147 -3.55 3.28 4.63
C ALA A 147 -2.72 4.06 3.58
N PRO A 148 -2.01 3.36 2.66
CA PRO A 148 -1.20 4.01 1.65
C PRO A 148 -2.05 4.69 0.59
N VAL A 149 -1.74 5.96 0.30
CA VAL A 149 -2.17 6.67 -0.90
C VAL A 149 -1.26 6.24 -2.04
N LEU A 150 -1.83 5.53 -3.03
CA LEU A 150 -1.05 4.91 -4.11
C LEU A 150 -0.58 5.92 -5.14
N LEU A 151 -1.48 6.81 -5.57
CA LEU A 151 -1.23 7.76 -6.65
C LEU A 151 -1.55 9.18 -6.18
N TRP A 152 -0.52 9.96 -5.87
CA TRP A 152 -0.71 11.38 -5.57
C TRP A 152 -1.14 12.14 -6.83
N ALA A 153 -2.17 12.98 -6.75
CA ALA A 153 -2.85 13.49 -7.93
C ALA A 153 -3.28 14.98 -7.88
N ILE A 154 -2.63 15.78 -7.05
CA ILE A 154 -2.96 17.20 -6.95
C ILE A 154 -2.76 17.95 -8.27
N ASP A 155 -3.67 18.84 -8.62
CA ASP A 155 -3.64 19.59 -9.88
C ASP A 155 -2.54 20.67 -9.97
N ALA A 156 -1.93 21.03 -8.85
CA ALA A 156 -0.92 22.07 -8.79
C ALA A 156 0.45 21.55 -9.29
N GLY A 157 0.78 21.90 -10.51
CA GLY A 157 2.11 21.69 -11.10
C GLY A 157 2.29 20.38 -11.83
N ALA A 158 2.81 20.46 -13.05
CA ALA A 158 3.01 19.34 -13.96
C ALA A 158 4.31 18.57 -13.72
N ASN A 159 4.84 18.51 -12.48
CA ASN A 159 6.03 17.71 -12.24
C ASN A 159 5.65 16.23 -12.12
N PRO A 160 5.94 15.40 -13.13
CA PRO A 160 5.56 13.99 -13.14
C PRO A 160 6.20 13.18 -12.00
N LYS A 161 7.34 13.63 -11.48
CA LYS A 161 8.01 12.93 -10.37
C LYS A 161 7.26 13.03 -9.06
N VAL A 162 6.41 14.05 -8.87
CA VAL A 162 5.71 14.30 -7.61
C VAL A 162 4.19 14.20 -7.73
N ASN A 163 3.68 13.85 -8.90
CA ASN A 163 2.25 13.76 -9.20
C ASN A 163 1.89 12.56 -10.08
N PRO A 164 2.20 11.32 -9.68
CA PRO A 164 2.02 10.15 -10.55
C PRO A 164 0.58 9.96 -11.02
N GLY A 165 -0.42 10.33 -10.22
CA GLY A 165 -1.82 10.23 -10.60
C GLY A 165 -2.25 11.14 -11.74
N ASN A 166 -1.61 12.31 -11.91
CA ASN A 166 -1.91 13.24 -13.02
C ASN A 166 -0.94 13.10 -14.18
N SER A 167 0.29 12.72 -13.91
CA SER A 167 1.38 12.81 -14.87
C SER A 167 1.62 11.51 -15.64
N LEU A 168 1.23 10.37 -15.07
CA LEU A 168 1.34 9.09 -15.74
C LEU A 168 0.11 8.85 -16.64
N SER A 169 0.32 8.14 -17.75
CA SER A 169 -0.79 7.56 -18.51
C SER A 169 -1.56 6.59 -17.62
N ASP A 170 -2.81 6.30 -17.97
CA ASP A 170 -3.63 5.36 -17.20
C ASP A 170 -2.95 4.01 -17.03
N ASP A 171 -2.32 3.50 -18.10
CA ASP A 171 -1.67 2.19 -18.08
C ASP A 171 -0.45 2.16 -17.14
N GLN A 172 0.33 3.24 -17.10
CA GLN A 172 1.48 3.35 -16.21
C GLN A 172 1.04 3.58 -14.74
N ALA A 173 -0.03 4.32 -14.54
CA ALA A 173 -0.66 4.49 -13.22
C ALA A 173 -1.23 3.16 -12.69
N ILE A 174 -1.91 2.39 -13.55
CA ILE A 174 -2.40 1.05 -13.23
C ILE A 174 -1.24 0.11 -12.90
N LEU A 175 -0.18 0.11 -13.69
CA LEU A 175 1.00 -0.71 -13.44
C LEU A 175 1.60 -0.42 -12.06
N LEU A 176 1.80 0.85 -11.73
CA LEU A 176 2.37 1.28 -10.45
C LEU A 176 1.45 0.89 -9.27
N ALA A 177 0.14 1.16 -9.39
CA ALA A 177 -0.82 0.83 -8.35
C ALA A 177 -0.95 -0.68 -8.13
N ARG A 178 -1.03 -1.47 -9.20
CA ARG A 178 -1.06 -2.94 -9.14
C ARG A 178 0.19 -3.51 -8.48
N TYR A 179 1.35 -2.94 -8.76
CA TYR A 179 2.59 -3.37 -8.12
C TYR A 179 2.53 -3.19 -6.60
N MET A 180 2.04 -2.03 -6.12
CA MET A 180 1.89 -1.78 -4.68
C MET A 180 0.82 -2.67 -4.05
N VAL A 181 -0.32 -2.85 -4.69
CA VAL A 181 -1.39 -3.73 -4.20
C VAL A 181 -0.92 -5.17 -4.12
N GLY A 182 -0.29 -5.70 -5.17
CA GLY A 182 0.26 -7.06 -5.16
C GLY A 182 1.32 -7.25 -4.07
N ARG A 183 2.12 -6.20 -3.80
CA ARG A 183 3.17 -6.24 -2.81
C ARG A 183 2.65 -6.32 -1.38
N TRP A 184 1.57 -5.59 -1.05
CA TRP A 184 1.04 -5.50 0.31
C TRP A 184 -0.27 -6.25 0.53
N SER A 185 -0.69 -7.09 -0.42
CA SER A 185 -1.93 -7.88 -0.29
C SER A 185 -1.94 -8.85 0.90
N GLY A 186 -0.78 -9.23 1.39
CA GLY A 186 -0.63 -10.05 2.60
C GLY A 186 -0.60 -9.27 3.92
N ASN A 187 -0.58 -7.94 3.87
CA ASN A 187 -0.55 -7.05 5.01
C ASN A 187 -1.96 -6.59 5.40
N ALA A 188 -2.11 -6.04 6.62
CA ALA A 188 -3.31 -5.31 7.03
C ALA A 188 -3.27 -3.91 6.39
N VAL A 189 -3.93 -3.74 5.25
CA VAL A 189 -3.90 -2.52 4.44
C VAL A 189 -5.30 -2.13 3.98
N ALA A 190 -5.58 -0.82 4.01
CA ALA A 190 -6.72 -0.20 3.32
C ALA A 190 -6.17 0.76 2.26
N TYR A 191 -6.30 0.40 0.99
CA TYR A 191 -5.73 1.19 -0.10
C TYR A 191 -6.53 2.44 -0.38
N ILE A 192 -5.85 3.59 -0.51
CA ILE A 192 -6.41 4.84 -1.00
C ILE A 192 -5.86 5.04 -2.41
N LEU A 193 -6.74 4.91 -3.42
CA LEU A 193 -6.30 4.90 -4.82
C LEU A 193 -5.57 6.18 -5.19
N ALA A 194 -6.11 7.33 -4.79
CA ALA A 194 -5.59 8.62 -5.19
C ALA A 194 -5.57 9.64 -4.05
N GLY A 195 -4.59 10.53 -4.09
CA GLY A 195 -4.48 11.66 -3.17
C GLY A 195 -5.34 12.85 -3.59
N ASP A 196 -5.03 14.04 -3.07
CA ASP A 196 -5.78 15.26 -3.36
C ASP A 196 -5.90 15.51 -4.86
N ALA A 197 -7.14 15.58 -5.36
CA ALA A 197 -7.46 15.86 -6.75
C ALA A 197 -8.93 16.30 -6.92
N ASP A 198 -9.27 16.78 -8.10
CA ASP A 198 -10.66 16.89 -8.53
C ASP A 198 -11.08 15.58 -9.22
N TYR A 199 -12.11 14.93 -8.68
CA TYR A 199 -12.64 13.64 -9.16
C TYR A 199 -13.95 13.77 -9.92
N ARG A 200 -14.35 14.98 -10.35
CA ARG A 200 -15.60 15.26 -11.06
C ARG A 200 -15.44 15.24 -12.58
N GLY A 201 -16.57 15.08 -13.30
CA GLY A 201 -16.60 15.11 -14.75
C GLY A 201 -15.73 14.04 -15.40
N GLU A 202 -15.02 14.37 -16.46
CA GLU A 202 -14.14 13.45 -17.21
C GLU A 202 -13.06 12.81 -16.36
N ARG A 203 -12.60 13.49 -15.29
CA ARG A 203 -11.62 12.95 -14.37
C ARG A 203 -12.15 11.75 -13.59
N SER A 204 -13.46 11.69 -13.34
CA SER A 204 -14.08 10.53 -12.70
C SER A 204 -13.94 9.26 -13.55
N GLU A 205 -13.99 9.38 -14.87
CA GLU A 205 -13.83 8.25 -15.79
C GLU A 205 -12.42 7.65 -15.72
N LYS A 206 -11.40 8.50 -15.71
CA LYS A 206 -10.00 8.08 -15.50
C LYS A 206 -9.87 7.27 -14.21
N TRP A 207 -10.35 7.81 -13.09
CA TRP A 207 -10.20 7.17 -11.79
C TRP A 207 -11.03 5.90 -11.65
N ASN A 208 -12.22 5.86 -12.25
CA ASN A 208 -13.03 4.66 -12.35
C ASN A 208 -12.34 3.57 -13.17
N LYS A 209 -11.73 3.93 -14.32
CA LYS A 209 -10.95 3.00 -15.14
C LYS A 209 -9.77 2.42 -14.34
N ILE A 210 -8.97 3.29 -13.70
CA ILE A 210 -7.82 2.85 -12.90
C ILE A 210 -8.29 1.98 -11.73
N GLY A 211 -9.32 2.41 -10.98
CA GLY A 211 -9.85 1.68 -9.84
C GLY A 211 -10.34 0.28 -10.20
N ARG A 212 -11.11 0.15 -11.30
CA ARG A 212 -11.57 -1.15 -11.79
C ARG A 212 -10.42 -2.04 -12.24
N ALA A 213 -9.40 -1.48 -12.88
CA ALA A 213 -8.24 -2.25 -13.31
C ALA A 213 -7.38 -2.72 -12.13
N VAL A 214 -7.35 -1.99 -11.02
CA VAL A 214 -6.50 -2.30 -9.85
C VAL A 214 -7.21 -3.21 -8.85
N PHE A 215 -8.52 -3.04 -8.64
CA PHE A 215 -9.28 -3.69 -7.56
C PHE A 215 -10.45 -4.57 -8.06
N GLY A 216 -10.76 -4.53 -9.36
CA GLY A 216 -11.87 -5.26 -9.98
C GLY A 216 -11.58 -6.71 -10.35
#